data_fc94a20256aab5674022373c65c92f9d
#
_entry.id   fc94a20256aab5674022373c65c92f9d
#
_cell.length_a   1.000
_cell.length_b   1.000
_cell.length_c   1.000
_cell.angle_alpha   90.00
_cell.angle_beta   90.00
_cell.angle_gamma   90.00
#
_symmetry.space_group_name_H-M   'P 1'
#
loop_
_entity.id
_entity.type
_entity.pdbx_description
1 polymer ?
#
loop_
_entity_poly.entity_id
_entity_poly.type
_entity_poly.pdbx_seq_one_letter_code
_entity_poly.pdbx_strand_id
1 'polypeptide(L)'
;MHGKFSLAAEIERQRLDWGELGWVSRPANGAAQIVAIEVTLMPGKGHNFHKHPQQEEVIYVLAGVVEQWLDGTRQTLHAGDSVFIAPDVVHASFTTGDQPARLLAILSPCIGDGGYALVDVSGDAPWNTLR
;
A
#
# COMPACT_ATOMS: atom_id res chain seq x y z
N MET A 1 11.58 15.00 -20.19
CA MET A 1 11.39 15.58 -18.85
C MET A 1 12.36 14.91 -17.90
N HIS A 2 13.05 15.67 -17.07
CA HIS A 2 14.07 15.14 -16.16
C HIS A 2 13.56 14.94 -14.74
N GLY A 3 12.31 15.20 -14.52
CA GLY A 3 11.68 15.08 -13.22
C GLY A 3 10.48 15.99 -13.10
N LYS A 4 9.81 15.92 -11.95
CA LYS A 4 8.60 16.69 -11.73
C LYS A 4 8.44 16.95 -10.23
N PHE A 5 8.12 18.19 -9.86
CA PHE A 5 7.66 18.50 -8.52
C PHE A 5 6.18 18.10 -8.39
N SER A 6 5.82 17.54 -7.22
CA SER A 6 4.43 17.18 -6.91
C SER A 6 4.14 17.71 -5.50
N LEU A 7 3.33 18.76 -5.44
CA LEU A 7 2.98 19.37 -4.16
C LEU A 7 1.81 18.61 -3.53
N ALA A 8 1.82 18.50 -2.22
CA ALA A 8 0.81 17.74 -1.49
C ALA A 8 -0.63 18.16 -1.81
N ALA A 9 -0.84 19.45 -2.08
CA ALA A 9 -2.16 19.97 -2.43
C ALA A 9 -2.57 19.68 -3.88
N GLU A 10 -1.66 19.17 -4.70
CA GLU A 10 -1.88 19.03 -6.16
C GLU A 10 -1.88 17.56 -6.61
N ILE A 11 -1.34 16.64 -5.82
CA ILE A 11 -1.32 15.24 -6.22
C ILE A 11 -2.74 14.67 -6.27
N GLU A 12 -2.94 13.73 -7.17
CA GLU A 12 -4.21 13.04 -7.28
C GLU A 12 -4.43 12.15 -6.05
N ARG A 13 -5.64 12.22 -5.48
CA ARG A 13 -6.05 11.42 -4.34
C ARG A 13 -7.26 10.60 -4.70
N GLN A 14 -7.26 9.35 -4.26
CA GLN A 14 -8.34 8.40 -4.50
C GLN A 14 -8.90 7.93 -3.17
N ARG A 15 -10.18 8.17 -2.95
CA ARG A 15 -10.87 7.69 -1.76
C ARG A 15 -11.39 6.28 -1.96
N LEU A 16 -11.25 5.47 -0.92
CA LEU A 16 -11.74 4.09 -0.84
C LEU A 16 -12.50 3.92 0.47
N ASP A 17 -13.27 2.85 0.59
CA ASP A 17 -14.04 2.58 1.81
C ASP A 17 -13.16 2.47 3.05
N TRP A 18 -11.93 2.03 2.88
CA TRP A 18 -10.99 1.78 3.98
C TRP A 18 -9.95 2.87 4.18
N GLY A 19 -9.88 3.84 3.27
CA GLY A 19 -8.86 4.87 3.37
C GLY A 19 -8.70 5.74 2.13
N GLU A 20 -7.48 6.23 1.94
CA GLU A 20 -7.17 7.13 0.83
C GLU A 20 -5.78 6.85 0.28
N LEU A 21 -5.63 6.92 -1.04
CA LEU A 21 -4.35 6.84 -1.74
C LEU A 21 -3.97 8.22 -2.27
N GLY A 22 -2.75 8.67 -1.96
CA GLY A 22 -2.15 9.85 -2.57
C GLY A 22 -1.07 9.42 -3.56
N TRP A 23 -1.23 9.72 -4.84
CA TRP A 23 -0.35 9.25 -5.89
C TRP A 23 0.87 10.16 -6.03
N VAL A 24 1.98 9.74 -5.44
CA VAL A 24 3.25 10.49 -5.43
C VAL A 24 4.04 10.23 -6.71
N SER A 25 4.12 8.97 -7.14
CA SER A 25 4.84 8.59 -8.36
C SER A 25 4.12 7.43 -9.05
N ARG A 26 3.91 7.57 -10.34
CA ARG A 26 3.36 6.53 -11.22
C ARG A 26 3.52 6.99 -12.68
N PRO A 27 3.12 6.19 -13.69
CA PRO A 27 3.30 6.57 -15.09
C PRO A 27 2.78 7.96 -15.47
N ALA A 28 1.66 8.41 -14.89
CA ALA A 28 1.12 9.75 -15.15
C ALA A 28 2.08 10.87 -14.74
N ASN A 29 3.03 10.61 -13.83
CA ASN A 29 4.09 11.54 -13.45
C ASN A 29 5.35 11.38 -14.29
N GLY A 30 5.37 10.42 -15.22
CA GLY A 30 6.53 10.09 -16.05
C GLY A 30 7.39 8.94 -15.54
N ALA A 31 6.97 8.27 -14.47
CA ALA A 31 7.74 7.15 -13.90
C ALA A 31 7.62 5.89 -14.76
N ALA A 32 8.74 5.20 -14.95
CA ALA A 32 8.77 3.88 -15.60
C ALA A 32 8.96 2.76 -14.59
N GLN A 33 9.57 3.04 -13.45
CA GLN A 33 9.98 2.03 -12.48
C GLN A 33 9.32 2.21 -11.11
N ILE A 34 9.26 3.42 -10.61
CA ILE A 34 8.88 3.66 -9.21
C ILE A 34 7.43 4.10 -9.09
N VAL A 35 6.64 3.28 -8.40
CA VAL A 35 5.33 3.69 -7.89
C VAL A 35 5.51 4.05 -6.42
N ALA A 36 5.06 5.22 -6.03
CA ALA A 36 5.07 5.65 -4.64
C ALA A 36 3.69 6.20 -4.28
N ILE A 37 3.12 5.67 -3.21
CA ILE A 37 1.75 5.96 -2.79
C ILE A 37 1.75 6.32 -1.31
N GLU A 38 1.19 7.47 -0.99
CA GLU A 38 0.89 7.81 0.39
C GLU A 38 -0.46 7.20 0.74
N VAL A 39 -0.47 6.24 1.66
CA VAL A 39 -1.67 5.48 2.02
C VAL A 39 -2.14 5.91 3.40
N THR A 40 -3.41 6.28 3.51
CA THR A 40 -4.07 6.53 4.78
C THR A 40 -5.05 5.41 5.05
N LEU A 41 -4.88 4.72 6.18
CA LEU A 41 -5.84 3.71 6.65
C LEU A 41 -6.75 4.36 7.67
N MET A 42 -8.05 4.29 7.46
CA MET A 42 -9.03 4.85 8.39
C MET A 42 -9.15 3.98 9.64
N PRO A 43 -9.50 4.56 10.80
CA PRO A 43 -9.58 3.81 12.05
C PRO A 43 -10.40 2.54 11.94
N GLY A 44 -9.81 1.41 12.37
CA GLY A 44 -10.45 0.10 12.34
C GLY A 44 -10.56 -0.53 10.97
N LYS A 45 -9.97 0.06 9.95
CA LYS A 45 -10.06 -0.42 8.56
C LYS A 45 -8.68 -0.70 7.99
N GLY A 46 -8.64 -1.17 6.76
CA GLY A 46 -7.38 -1.44 6.09
C GLY A 46 -7.55 -2.01 4.69
N HIS A 47 -6.42 -2.20 4.02
CA HIS A 47 -6.36 -2.82 2.71
C HIS A 47 -6.27 -4.33 2.90
N ASN A 48 -7.34 -5.02 2.57
CA ASN A 48 -7.51 -6.45 2.79
C ASN A 48 -6.54 -7.29 1.95
N PHE A 49 -6.48 -8.58 2.19
CA PHE A 49 -5.52 -9.50 1.58
C PHE A 49 -5.51 -9.42 0.06
N HIS A 50 -4.34 -9.12 -0.48
CA HIS A 50 -4.10 -8.97 -1.92
C HIS A 50 -2.63 -9.25 -2.22
N LYS A 51 -2.30 -9.27 -3.52
CA LYS A 51 -0.92 -9.45 -3.97
C LYS A 51 -0.68 -8.66 -5.25
N HIS A 52 0.60 -8.39 -5.52
CA HIS A 52 1.06 -7.75 -6.76
C HIS A 52 1.95 -8.74 -7.50
N PRO A 53 1.42 -9.46 -8.50
CA PRO A 53 2.13 -10.63 -9.06
C PRO A 53 3.52 -10.33 -9.64
N GLN A 54 3.73 -9.13 -10.17
CA GLN A 54 4.94 -8.78 -10.90
C GLN A 54 5.74 -7.63 -10.26
N GLN A 55 5.38 -7.24 -9.05
CA GLN A 55 6.00 -6.09 -8.40
C GLN A 55 6.49 -6.47 -7.00
N GLU A 56 7.69 -6.00 -6.68
CA GLU A 56 8.09 -5.97 -5.28
C GLU A 56 7.60 -4.68 -4.62
N GLU A 57 7.42 -4.72 -3.32
CA GLU A 57 6.87 -3.60 -2.57
C GLU A 57 7.61 -3.40 -1.25
N VAL A 58 7.80 -2.14 -0.86
CA VAL A 58 8.16 -1.77 0.50
C VAL A 58 7.04 -0.93 1.06
N ILE A 59 6.58 -1.28 2.26
CA ILE A 59 5.67 -0.43 3.03
C ILE A 59 6.44 0.11 4.22
N TYR A 60 6.45 1.43 4.36
CA TYR A 60 7.08 2.14 5.45
C TYR A 60 6.02 2.88 6.25
N VAL A 61 5.96 2.65 7.57
CA VAL A 61 4.95 3.27 8.43
C VAL A 61 5.39 4.69 8.79
N LEU A 62 4.56 5.66 8.46
CA LEU A 62 4.82 7.07 8.75
C LEU A 62 4.20 7.50 10.08
N ALA A 63 3.00 7.02 10.39
CA ALA A 63 2.27 7.39 11.58
C ALA A 63 1.23 6.32 11.93
N GLY A 64 0.91 6.21 13.22
CA GLY A 64 -0.09 5.26 13.69
C GLY A 64 0.48 3.88 13.92
N VAL A 65 -0.41 2.91 14.11
CA VAL A 65 -0.09 1.52 14.41
C VAL A 65 -0.75 0.63 13.37
N VAL A 66 0.03 -0.24 12.75
CA VAL A 66 -0.42 -1.09 11.66
C VAL A 66 -0.32 -2.55 12.05
N GLU A 67 -1.42 -3.28 11.88
CA GLU A 67 -1.41 -4.73 11.91
C GLU A 67 -1.05 -5.19 10.50
N GLN A 68 0.20 -5.61 10.31
CA GLN A 68 0.72 -5.99 9.01
C GLN A 68 0.76 -7.52 8.87
N TRP A 69 0.19 -7.99 7.78
CA TRP A 69 0.23 -9.40 7.38
C TRP A 69 1.20 -9.59 6.22
N LEU A 70 1.99 -10.65 6.31
CA LEU A 70 2.93 -11.06 5.28
C LEU A 70 2.90 -12.58 5.20
N ASP A 71 2.31 -13.11 4.12
CA ASP A 71 2.22 -14.54 3.84
C ASP A 71 1.75 -15.36 5.06
N GLY A 72 0.65 -14.92 5.68
CA GLY A 72 0.05 -15.61 6.83
C GLY A 72 0.70 -15.28 8.18
N THR A 73 1.78 -14.53 8.21
CA THR A 73 2.42 -14.06 9.43
C THR A 73 1.96 -12.63 9.73
N ARG A 74 1.63 -12.36 10.98
CA ARG A 74 1.18 -11.04 11.40
C ARG A 74 2.20 -10.41 12.35
N GLN A 75 2.41 -9.11 12.18
CA GLN A 75 3.24 -8.31 13.08
C GLN A 75 2.68 -6.91 13.22
N THR A 76 2.82 -6.32 14.39
CA THR A 76 2.47 -4.92 14.65
C THR A 76 3.63 -4.04 14.27
N LEU A 77 3.36 -3.05 13.42
CA LEU A 77 4.35 -2.07 12.97
C LEU A 77 3.98 -0.69 13.51
N HIS A 78 5.01 0.04 13.94
CA HIS A 78 4.91 1.42 14.41
C HIS A 78 5.66 2.36 13.45
N ALA A 79 5.53 3.65 13.66
CA ALA A 79 6.24 4.65 12.84
C ALA A 79 7.74 4.33 12.80
N GLY A 80 8.29 4.30 11.58
CA GLY A 80 9.68 3.92 11.34
C GLY A 80 9.90 2.45 11.02
N ASP A 81 8.91 1.59 11.27
CA ASP A 81 8.99 0.18 10.90
C ASP A 81 8.59 -0.01 9.43
N SER A 82 9.07 -1.07 8.84
CA SER A 82 8.78 -1.36 7.43
C SER A 82 8.66 -2.86 7.18
N VAL A 83 8.10 -3.19 6.01
CA VAL A 83 8.06 -4.56 5.50
C VAL A 83 8.47 -4.55 4.04
N PHE A 84 9.29 -5.51 3.64
CA PHE A 84 9.56 -5.81 2.24
C PHE A 84 8.69 -6.98 1.80
N ILE A 85 8.06 -6.84 0.64
CA ILE A 85 7.13 -7.82 0.09
C ILE A 85 7.63 -8.22 -1.29
N ALA A 86 8.01 -9.48 -1.45
CA ALA A 86 8.42 -10.01 -2.75
C ALA A 86 7.23 -10.08 -3.72
N PRO A 87 7.48 -10.14 -5.03
CA PRO A 87 6.39 -10.28 -6.00
C PRO A 87 5.51 -11.50 -5.69
N ASP A 88 4.20 -11.33 -5.88
CA ASP A 88 3.19 -12.36 -5.73
C ASP A 88 2.95 -12.84 -4.29
N VAL A 89 3.55 -12.20 -3.30
CA VAL A 89 3.32 -12.55 -1.89
C VAL A 89 2.09 -11.82 -1.37
N VAL A 90 1.18 -12.59 -0.78
CA VAL A 90 -0.07 -12.05 -0.21
C VAL A 90 0.23 -11.26 1.05
N HIS A 91 -0.38 -10.09 1.16
CA HIS A 91 -0.22 -9.21 2.31
C HIS A 91 -1.48 -8.39 2.56
N ALA A 92 -1.53 -7.78 3.73
CA ALA A 92 -2.64 -6.89 4.13
C ALA A 92 -2.14 -5.94 5.21
N SER A 93 -2.73 -4.74 5.25
CA SER A 93 -2.40 -3.72 6.23
C SER A 93 -3.68 -3.18 6.84
N PHE A 94 -3.80 -3.28 8.16
CA PHE A 94 -4.97 -2.77 8.88
C PHE A 94 -4.54 -1.85 10.01
N THR A 95 -5.37 -0.90 10.36
CA THR A 95 -5.21 -0.17 11.61
C THR A 95 -6.22 -0.69 12.64
N THR A 96 -5.75 -0.99 13.85
CA THR A 96 -6.57 -1.58 14.90
C THR A 96 -6.99 -0.58 15.96
N GLY A 97 -6.46 0.63 15.90
CA GLY A 97 -6.74 1.67 16.86
C GLY A 97 -7.91 2.57 16.45
N ASP A 98 -8.12 3.61 17.22
CA ASP A 98 -9.10 4.64 16.98
C ASP A 98 -8.53 5.84 16.19
N GLN A 99 -7.26 5.77 15.82
CA GLN A 99 -6.57 6.77 15.01
C GLN A 99 -6.25 6.21 13.63
N PRO A 100 -6.19 7.07 12.59
CA PRO A 100 -5.73 6.62 11.28
C PRO A 100 -4.25 6.24 11.32
N ALA A 101 -3.85 5.38 10.39
CA ALA A 101 -2.43 5.10 10.15
C ALA A 101 -2.05 5.64 8.79
N ARG A 102 -0.80 6.07 8.65
CA ARG A 102 -0.26 6.56 7.37
C ARG A 102 0.96 5.75 6.99
N LEU A 103 0.97 5.31 5.74
CA LEU A 103 2.02 4.48 5.16
C LEU A 103 2.57 5.14 3.92
N LEU A 104 3.82 4.83 3.59
CA LEU A 104 4.36 5.06 2.25
C LEU A 104 4.56 3.69 1.61
N ALA A 105 3.85 3.42 0.52
CA ALA A 105 4.00 2.20 -0.26
C ALA A 105 4.80 2.50 -1.52
N ILE A 106 5.86 1.73 -1.74
CA ILE A 106 6.74 1.87 -2.90
C ILE A 106 6.75 0.54 -3.63
N LEU A 107 6.38 0.55 -4.92
CA LEU A 107 6.35 -0.64 -5.75
C LEU A 107 7.20 -0.43 -7.00
N SER A 108 7.75 -1.50 -7.53
CA SER A 108 8.55 -1.46 -8.76
C SER A 108 8.54 -2.83 -9.45
N PRO A 109 8.54 -2.86 -10.79
CA PRO A 109 8.40 -1.75 -11.73
C PRO A 109 6.97 -1.24 -11.81
N CYS A 110 6.74 -0.16 -12.53
CA CYS A 110 5.38 0.26 -12.88
C CYS A 110 4.73 -0.82 -13.76
N ILE A 111 3.46 -1.12 -13.49
CA ILE A 111 2.67 -2.06 -14.27
C ILE A 111 1.39 -1.35 -14.74
N GLY A 112 1.16 -1.37 -16.05
CA GLY A 112 -0.01 -0.73 -16.64
C GLY A 112 -0.01 0.79 -16.49
N ASP A 113 -1.05 1.44 -16.97
CA ASP A 113 -1.17 2.89 -16.96
C ASP A 113 -1.39 3.44 -15.55
N GLY A 114 -2.02 2.67 -14.68
CA GLY A 114 -2.25 3.07 -13.30
C GLY A 114 -1.03 2.94 -12.38
N GLY A 115 0.01 2.22 -12.83
CA GLY A 115 1.25 2.06 -12.10
C GLY A 115 1.37 0.76 -11.33
N TYR A 116 0.29 0.22 -10.80
CA TYR A 116 0.34 -1.06 -10.10
C TYR A 116 -0.85 -1.94 -10.47
N ALA A 117 -0.62 -3.25 -10.40
CA ALA A 117 -1.65 -4.25 -10.59
C ALA A 117 -1.79 -5.04 -9.30
N LEU A 118 -3.00 -5.35 -8.90
CA LEU A 118 -3.25 -6.17 -7.72
C LEU A 118 -4.28 -7.26 -8.00
N VAL A 119 -4.15 -8.35 -7.29
CA VAL A 119 -5.13 -9.43 -7.25
C VAL A 119 -5.68 -9.51 -5.84
N ASP A 120 -6.98 -9.29 -5.70
CA ASP A 120 -7.68 -9.42 -4.43
C ASP A 120 -7.87 -10.91 -4.12
N VAL A 121 -7.38 -11.36 -2.98
CA VAL A 121 -7.53 -12.73 -2.52
C VAL A 121 -8.27 -12.81 -1.17
N SER A 122 -8.84 -11.70 -0.73
CA SER A 122 -9.49 -11.61 0.58
C SER A 122 -10.67 -12.57 0.74
N GLY A 123 -11.31 -12.96 -0.35
CA GLY A 123 -12.40 -13.94 -0.35
C GLY A 123 -11.94 -15.38 -0.45
N ASP A 124 -10.66 -15.65 -0.63
CA ASP A 124 -10.12 -16.98 -0.86
C ASP A 124 -9.55 -17.59 0.42
N ALA A 125 -9.63 -18.94 0.52
CA ALA A 125 -8.95 -19.64 1.61
C ALA A 125 -7.45 -19.63 1.37
N PRO A 126 -6.60 -19.51 2.42
CA PRO A 126 -6.95 -19.39 3.83
C PRO A 126 -7.21 -17.95 4.31
N TRP A 127 -7.07 -16.96 3.40
CA TRP A 127 -7.07 -15.54 3.76
C TRP A 127 -8.39 -15.08 4.35
N ASN A 128 -9.49 -15.66 3.89
CA ASN A 128 -10.84 -15.32 4.34
C ASN A 128 -11.15 -15.77 5.78
N THR A 129 -10.23 -16.49 6.42
CA THR A 129 -10.43 -16.97 7.80
C THR A 129 -9.38 -16.46 8.78
N LEU A 130 -8.38 -15.70 8.31
CA LEU A 130 -7.29 -15.23 9.16
C LEU A 130 -7.66 -14.00 10.00
N ARG A 131 -8.68 -13.27 9.58
CA ARG A 131 -9.07 -12.03 10.24
C ARG A 131 -10.56 -11.74 10.13
#